data_41318745955cacc511a14f3f968d5cd0
#
_entry.id   41318745955cacc511a14f3f968d5cd0
#
_cell.length_a   1.000
_cell.length_b   1.000
_cell.length_c   1.000
_cell.angle_alpha   90.00
_cell.angle_beta   90.00
_cell.angle_gamma   90.00
#
_symmetry.space_group_name_H-M   'P 1'
#
loop_
_entity.id
_entity.type
_entity.pdbx_description
1 polymer ?
#
loop_
_entity_poly.entity_id
_entity_poly.type
_entity_poly.pdbx_seq_one_letter_code
_entity_poly.pdbx_strand_id
1 'polypeptide(L)'
;MKKFVTVSAIFCLASTAYAQQAPPTSAPSAPPTQEARLKALEDQIGTLAKEVAVLRGELRAVRDAKSAEPASDSRVLLTAAHVEPGMLPANPAPIAASTSPDPVPASAQVAQTQAFGGATSNAKLLNPDISLIGDFIGTGGRNIVSPSRSLELHESEVGIQAIIDPYARADAFISFGETGVNVEEAYVTFTSLPAGLLMKVGKMRADFGKVNTIHNHALAYIDRPLATDNLVGGEDGIDDSGISITRFLPAPKNWFAEGTAQVFRGDSSTVYAANRREDLSVVGHLRAYRDLSESTNLDLGVSYSRGHSNLGADLGSNFFTNLYGADATLRWKPLRRAIYKNFLLRTELFWSARDQLSPVNIFQTQHAFGMYTSAEYRVNRRWTVGGRFDRSGRATNANLTDTAFSGILTYWPSEFSQIRGQYRFGHLALGAPGEFSNANEFLFQFLFVMGAHGAHPF
;
A
#
# COMPACT_ATOMS: atom_id res chain seq x y z
N MET A 1 18.87 47.80 2.97
CA MET A 1 18.00 47.75 4.13
C MET A 1 16.58 47.41 3.69
N LYS A 2 16.18 46.15 3.78
CA LYS A 2 14.79 45.69 3.65
C LYS A 2 14.59 44.58 4.69
N LYS A 3 13.64 44.77 5.58
CA LYS A 3 13.38 44.02 6.79
C LYS A 3 12.75 42.65 6.43
N PHE A 4 13.31 41.59 6.97
CA PHE A 4 12.67 40.27 7.03
C PHE A 4 11.60 40.30 8.14
N VAL A 5 10.39 39.92 7.80
CA VAL A 5 9.29 39.74 8.77
C VAL A 5 9.21 38.22 9.04
N THR A 6 9.57 37.87 10.26
CA THR A 6 9.41 36.49 10.79
C THR A 6 7.97 36.37 11.31
N VAL A 7 7.17 35.49 10.76
CA VAL A 7 5.85 35.13 11.31
C VAL A 7 6.02 33.87 12.15
N SER A 8 6.10 34.08 13.48
CA SER A 8 5.93 32.99 14.46
C SER A 8 4.45 32.91 14.83
N ALA A 9 3.79 31.85 14.44
CA ALA A 9 2.46 31.50 14.90
C ALA A 9 2.57 30.69 16.20
N ILE A 10 2.31 31.36 17.35
CA ILE A 10 2.18 30.73 18.67
C ILE A 10 0.71 30.36 18.84
N PHE A 11 0.40 29.06 18.93
CA PHE A 11 -0.88 28.56 19.40
C PHE A 11 -0.81 28.42 20.93
N CYS A 12 -1.35 29.38 21.65
CA CYS A 12 -1.68 29.25 23.09
C CYS A 12 -3.10 28.72 23.24
N LEU A 13 -3.24 27.49 23.67
CA LEU A 13 -4.48 26.95 24.21
C LEU A 13 -4.38 27.03 25.74
N ALA A 14 -5.18 27.92 26.31
CA ALA A 14 -5.37 28.05 27.75
C ALA A 14 -6.26 26.89 28.24
N SER A 15 -5.70 25.98 29.04
CA SER A 15 -6.43 24.99 29.82
C SER A 15 -6.71 25.52 31.22
N THR A 16 -7.98 25.78 31.51
CA THR A 16 -8.48 26.04 32.87
C THR A 16 -8.53 24.75 33.67
N ALA A 17 -7.69 24.67 34.68
CA ALA A 17 -7.69 23.55 35.63
C ALA A 17 -8.87 23.68 36.60
N TYR A 18 -9.79 22.71 36.57
CA TYR A 18 -10.72 22.43 37.65
C TYR A 18 -10.10 21.37 38.57
N ALA A 19 -9.76 21.77 39.77
CA ALA A 19 -9.34 20.83 40.80
C ALA A 19 -10.55 20.12 41.40
N GLN A 20 -10.70 18.80 41.09
CA GLN A 20 -11.61 17.92 41.79
C GLN A 20 -10.81 16.99 42.69
N GLN A 21 -11.20 17.01 43.99
CA GLN A 21 -10.63 16.18 45.03
C GLN A 21 -10.79 14.69 44.72
N ALA A 22 -9.69 13.93 44.78
CA ALA A 22 -9.66 12.51 44.59
C ALA A 22 -10.24 11.78 45.82
N PRO A 23 -11.01 10.71 45.65
CA PRO A 23 -11.38 9.79 46.71
C PRO A 23 -10.18 8.93 47.16
N PRO A 24 -10.18 8.35 48.37
CA PRO A 24 -9.03 7.69 48.95
C PRO A 24 -8.67 6.41 48.20
N THR A 25 -7.39 6.28 47.88
CA THR A 25 -6.77 5.14 47.21
C THR A 25 -6.88 3.89 48.08
N SER A 26 -7.63 2.90 47.59
CA SER A 26 -7.52 1.51 48.06
C SER A 26 -6.22 0.91 47.54
N ALA A 27 -5.51 0.19 48.41
CA ALA A 27 -4.26 -0.48 48.10
C ALA A 27 -4.39 -1.44 46.89
N PRO A 28 -3.37 -1.59 46.03
CA PRO A 28 -3.43 -2.47 44.88
C PRO A 28 -3.61 -3.92 45.36
N SER A 29 -4.67 -4.56 44.88
CA SER A 29 -4.89 -5.98 45.09
C SER A 29 -3.79 -6.79 44.41
N ALA A 30 -3.25 -7.79 45.07
CA ALA A 30 -2.26 -8.71 44.51
C ALA A 30 -2.73 -9.31 43.15
N PRO A 31 -1.84 -9.52 42.20
CA PRO A 31 -2.23 -10.09 40.92
C PRO A 31 -2.85 -11.47 41.09
N PRO A 32 -3.92 -11.79 40.33
CA PRO A 32 -4.61 -13.08 40.48
C PRO A 32 -3.66 -14.22 40.19
N THR A 33 -3.77 -15.26 41.01
CA THR A 33 -2.96 -16.48 40.87
C THR A 33 -3.18 -17.14 39.52
N GLN A 34 -2.19 -17.92 39.06
CA GLN A 34 -2.25 -18.61 37.76
C GLN A 34 -3.51 -19.50 37.63
N GLU A 35 -3.93 -20.13 38.72
CA GLU A 35 -5.15 -20.94 38.79
C GLU A 35 -6.42 -20.09 38.64
N ALA A 36 -6.46 -18.91 39.23
CA ALA A 36 -7.61 -17.99 39.06
C ALA A 36 -7.76 -17.48 37.62
N ARG A 37 -6.63 -17.27 36.93
CA ARG A 37 -6.63 -16.92 35.50
C ARG A 37 -7.08 -18.09 34.62
N LEU A 38 -6.65 -19.29 34.88
CA LEU A 38 -7.07 -20.50 34.16
C LEU A 38 -8.60 -20.72 34.31
N LYS A 39 -9.12 -20.61 35.52
CA LYS A 39 -10.56 -20.74 35.77
C LYS A 39 -11.37 -19.66 35.08
N ALA A 40 -10.89 -18.42 35.06
CA ALA A 40 -11.57 -17.31 34.32
C ALA A 40 -11.59 -17.57 32.80
N LEU A 41 -10.51 -18.14 32.24
CA LEU A 41 -10.47 -18.54 30.81
C LEU A 41 -11.42 -19.71 30.50
N GLU A 42 -11.50 -20.70 31.38
CA GLU A 42 -12.46 -21.82 31.24
C GLU A 42 -13.91 -21.32 31.26
N ASP A 43 -14.24 -20.38 32.14
CA ASP A 43 -15.57 -19.77 32.20
C ASP A 43 -15.89 -18.95 30.95
N GLN A 44 -14.89 -18.23 30.38
CA GLN A 44 -15.04 -17.52 29.09
C GLN A 44 -15.27 -18.48 27.94
N ILE A 45 -14.51 -19.57 27.86
CA ILE A 45 -14.68 -20.60 26.82
C ILE A 45 -16.08 -21.22 26.93
N GLY A 46 -16.55 -21.49 28.13
CA GLY A 46 -17.91 -22.01 28.36
C GLY A 46 -19.01 -21.05 27.90
N THR A 47 -18.81 -19.74 28.08
CA THR A 47 -19.75 -18.71 27.61
C THR A 47 -19.76 -18.60 26.10
N LEU A 48 -18.60 -18.55 25.48
CA LEU A 48 -18.48 -18.52 24.01
C LEU A 48 -19.07 -19.77 23.35
N ALA A 49 -18.89 -20.94 23.95
CA ALA A 49 -19.47 -22.17 23.43
C ALA A 49 -21.01 -22.13 23.41
N LYS A 50 -21.64 -21.50 24.42
CA LYS A 50 -23.09 -21.31 24.48
C LYS A 50 -23.56 -20.33 23.41
N GLU A 51 -22.85 -19.22 23.20
CA GLU A 51 -23.19 -18.25 22.15
C GLU A 51 -23.08 -18.87 20.75
N VAL A 52 -22.04 -19.64 20.47
CA VAL A 52 -21.90 -20.39 19.21
C VAL A 52 -23.04 -21.38 18.99
N ALA A 53 -23.54 -22.03 20.05
CA ALA A 53 -24.67 -22.96 19.95
C ALA A 53 -25.98 -22.23 19.61
N VAL A 54 -26.22 -21.05 20.18
CA VAL A 54 -27.37 -20.20 19.87
C VAL A 54 -27.31 -19.73 18.41
N LEU A 55 -26.18 -19.16 17.97
CA LEU A 55 -26.03 -18.71 16.60
C LEU A 55 -26.18 -19.82 15.54
N ARG A 56 -25.72 -21.03 15.86
CA ARG A 56 -25.97 -22.21 15.01
C ARG A 56 -27.47 -22.59 14.94
N GLY A 57 -28.20 -22.40 16.04
CA GLY A 57 -29.64 -22.60 16.06
C GLY A 57 -30.38 -21.58 15.17
N GLU A 58 -30.03 -20.30 15.26
CA GLU A 58 -30.57 -19.23 14.43
C GLU A 58 -30.29 -19.44 12.94
N LEU A 59 -29.05 -19.83 12.61
CA LEU A 59 -28.65 -20.12 11.23
C LEU A 59 -29.43 -21.27 10.62
N ARG A 60 -29.74 -22.32 11.42
CA ARG A 60 -30.61 -23.41 10.96
C ARG A 60 -32.04 -22.95 10.72
N ALA A 61 -32.60 -22.14 11.63
CA ALA A 61 -33.93 -21.59 11.46
C ALA A 61 -34.10 -20.73 10.20
N VAL A 62 -33.09 -19.87 9.90
CA VAL A 62 -33.06 -19.07 8.68
C VAL A 62 -32.92 -19.94 7.42
N ARG A 63 -32.14 -21.01 7.48
CA ARG A 63 -31.97 -21.94 6.37
C ARG A 63 -33.25 -22.72 6.08
N ASP A 64 -33.92 -23.16 7.13
CA ASP A 64 -35.21 -23.91 7.01
C ASP A 64 -36.35 -23.02 6.53
N ALA A 65 -36.37 -21.74 6.96
CA ALA A 65 -37.29 -20.73 6.44
C ALA A 65 -37.09 -20.45 4.94
N LYS A 66 -35.83 -20.39 4.48
CA LYS A 66 -35.51 -20.17 3.06
C LYS A 66 -35.82 -21.38 2.17
N SER A 67 -35.82 -22.59 2.72
CA SER A 67 -36.21 -23.80 1.98
C SER A 67 -37.73 -24.02 1.91
N ALA A 68 -38.54 -23.22 2.63
CA ALA A 68 -39.98 -23.28 2.66
C ALA A 68 -40.68 -22.30 1.69
N GLU A 69 -39.93 -21.45 0.94
CA GLU A 69 -40.50 -20.62 -0.11
C GLU A 69 -40.83 -21.48 -1.37
N PRO A 70 -42.06 -21.48 -1.89
CA PRO A 70 -42.40 -22.23 -3.10
C PRO A 70 -41.74 -21.61 -4.32
N ALA A 71 -41.04 -22.42 -5.10
CA ALA A 71 -40.41 -22.06 -6.38
C ALA A 71 -41.49 -21.50 -7.33
N SER A 72 -41.45 -20.20 -7.61
CA SER A 72 -42.19 -19.60 -8.69
C SER A 72 -41.58 -19.98 -10.04
N ASP A 73 -42.30 -20.79 -10.77
CA ASP A 73 -41.98 -21.28 -12.10
C ASP A 73 -42.02 -20.11 -13.10
N SER A 74 -40.84 -19.57 -13.46
CA SER A 74 -40.71 -18.63 -14.57
C SER A 74 -39.97 -19.33 -15.72
N ARG A 75 -40.70 -20.16 -16.46
CA ARG A 75 -40.28 -20.61 -17.78
C ARG A 75 -40.32 -19.45 -18.75
N VAL A 76 -39.17 -18.88 -19.04
CA VAL A 76 -38.99 -18.02 -20.21
C VAL A 76 -38.72 -18.88 -21.44
N LEU A 77 -39.73 -18.91 -22.32
CA LEU A 77 -39.67 -19.53 -23.66
C LEU A 77 -38.65 -18.71 -24.52
N LEU A 78 -37.56 -19.33 -24.86
CA LEU A 78 -36.64 -18.87 -25.92
C LEU A 78 -37.24 -19.21 -27.29
N THR A 79 -37.90 -18.27 -27.93
CA THR A 79 -38.19 -18.32 -29.37
C THR A 79 -36.97 -17.85 -30.16
N ALA A 80 -36.37 -18.78 -30.88
CA ALA A 80 -35.33 -18.47 -31.87
C ALA A 80 -35.96 -17.76 -33.05
N ALA A 81 -35.63 -16.51 -33.29
CA ALA A 81 -35.91 -15.81 -34.53
C ALA A 81 -34.69 -15.91 -35.46
N HIS A 82 -34.88 -16.58 -36.56
CA HIS A 82 -33.98 -16.60 -37.71
C HIS A 82 -34.04 -15.24 -38.40
N VAL A 83 -32.90 -14.58 -38.62
CA VAL A 83 -32.79 -13.39 -39.49
C VAL A 83 -31.69 -13.65 -40.52
N GLU A 84 -32.07 -13.58 -41.77
CA GLU A 84 -31.22 -13.67 -42.95
C GLU A 84 -30.38 -12.41 -43.20
N PRO A 85 -29.27 -12.47 -43.94
CA PRO A 85 -28.35 -11.36 -44.16
C PRO A 85 -28.79 -10.47 -45.33
N GLY A 86 -28.98 -9.19 -45.08
CA GLY A 86 -29.33 -8.23 -46.12
C GLY A 86 -28.75 -6.86 -45.91
N MET A 87 -27.88 -6.47 -46.83
CA MET A 87 -27.56 -5.11 -47.32
C MET A 87 -27.07 -4.02 -46.34
N LEU A 88 -25.86 -3.61 -46.58
CA LEU A 88 -25.26 -2.31 -46.17
C LEU A 88 -25.97 -1.11 -46.75
N PRO A 89 -26.12 -0.04 -46.04
CA PRO A 89 -26.14 1.32 -46.64
C PRO A 89 -24.98 2.21 -46.12
N ALA A 90 -24.70 3.15 -46.98
CA ALA A 90 -23.59 4.06 -47.10
C ALA A 90 -23.27 4.94 -45.87
N ASN A 91 -22.00 5.34 -45.83
CA ASN A 91 -21.35 6.40 -45.08
C ASN A 91 -22.15 7.68 -44.92
N PRO A 92 -22.23 8.31 -43.77
CA PRO A 92 -22.38 9.75 -43.66
C PRO A 92 -21.08 10.46 -43.25
N ALA A 93 -20.99 11.68 -43.75
CA ALA A 93 -19.89 12.63 -43.77
C ALA A 93 -19.33 13.08 -42.40
N PRO A 94 -18.17 13.76 -42.38
CA PRO A 94 -17.42 14.05 -41.17
C PRO A 94 -18.07 15.19 -40.38
N ILE A 95 -18.30 14.95 -39.09
CA ILE A 95 -18.69 15.96 -38.12
C ILE A 95 -17.42 16.58 -37.50
N ALA A 96 -17.46 17.92 -37.45
CA ALA A 96 -16.41 18.81 -37.03
C ALA A 96 -15.78 18.50 -35.69
N ALA A 97 -14.48 18.81 -35.60
CA ALA A 97 -13.66 18.82 -34.42
C ALA A 97 -14.32 19.56 -33.26
N SER A 98 -14.59 18.85 -32.15
CA SER A 98 -14.82 19.46 -30.87
C SER A 98 -13.49 19.56 -30.13
N THR A 99 -13.22 20.72 -29.62
CA THR A 99 -12.09 21.17 -28.82
C THR A 99 -11.72 20.18 -27.74
N SER A 100 -10.43 19.83 -27.70
CA SER A 100 -9.81 19.03 -26.62
C SER A 100 -10.04 19.67 -25.25
N PRO A 101 -10.47 18.93 -24.23
CA PRO A 101 -10.42 19.43 -22.87
C PRO A 101 -8.96 19.52 -22.41
N ASP A 102 -8.65 20.55 -21.64
CA ASP A 102 -7.37 20.82 -21.03
C ASP A 102 -6.80 19.60 -20.28
N PRO A 103 -5.45 19.43 -20.25
CA PRO A 103 -4.83 18.28 -19.58
C PRO A 103 -5.06 18.36 -18.07
N VAL A 104 -5.76 17.37 -17.53
CA VAL A 104 -5.95 17.17 -16.10
C VAL A 104 -4.59 16.86 -15.46
N PRO A 105 -4.21 17.52 -14.34
CA PRO A 105 -2.91 17.32 -13.69
C PRO A 105 -2.69 15.86 -13.27
N ALA A 106 -1.45 15.38 -13.35
CA ALA A 106 -1.07 13.98 -13.13
C ALA A 106 -1.38 13.43 -11.74
N SER A 107 -1.61 14.26 -10.73
CA SER A 107 -2.07 13.87 -9.39
C SER A 107 -3.55 13.46 -9.34
N ALA A 108 -4.35 13.86 -10.34
CA ALA A 108 -5.71 13.35 -10.51
C ALA A 108 -5.74 11.94 -11.15
N GLN A 109 -4.59 11.37 -11.48
CA GLN A 109 -4.46 9.97 -11.93
C GLN A 109 -4.37 8.96 -10.78
N VAL A 110 -4.47 9.38 -9.52
CA VAL A 110 -4.85 8.47 -8.46
C VAL A 110 -6.31 8.11 -8.71
N ALA A 111 -6.50 6.93 -9.33
CA ALA A 111 -7.79 6.28 -9.54
C ALA A 111 -8.83 7.07 -10.37
N GLN A 112 -8.55 7.38 -11.63
CA GLN A 112 -9.60 7.33 -12.63
C GLN A 112 -9.99 5.84 -12.79
N THR A 113 -10.92 5.37 -11.96
CA THR A 113 -11.65 4.16 -12.22
C THR A 113 -12.38 4.32 -13.54
N GLN A 114 -11.86 3.77 -14.62
CA GLN A 114 -12.62 3.62 -15.85
C GLN A 114 -13.79 2.67 -15.53
N ALA A 115 -14.99 3.22 -15.52
CA ALA A 115 -16.20 2.47 -15.31
C ALA A 115 -16.42 1.52 -16.51
N PHE A 116 -15.96 0.29 -16.38
CA PHE A 116 -16.32 -0.80 -17.28
C PHE A 116 -17.68 -1.36 -16.86
N GLY A 117 -18.66 -1.30 -17.75
CA GLY A 117 -19.97 -1.91 -17.61
C GLY A 117 -21.12 -0.92 -17.79
N GLY A 118 -22.00 -1.20 -18.75
CA GLY A 118 -23.11 -0.37 -19.21
C GLY A 118 -24.28 -0.14 -18.24
N ALA A 119 -24.03 0.00 -16.94
CA ALA A 119 -25.03 0.49 -15.99
C ALA A 119 -25.15 1.99 -16.10
N THR A 120 -26.39 2.50 -16.14
CA THR A 120 -26.70 3.93 -16.13
C THR A 120 -25.98 4.64 -14.98
N SER A 121 -25.37 5.79 -15.24
CA SER A 121 -24.52 6.55 -14.33
C SER A 121 -25.08 6.77 -12.92
N ASN A 122 -26.40 6.82 -12.76
CA ASN A 122 -27.05 7.02 -11.46
C ASN A 122 -27.09 5.75 -10.57
N ALA A 123 -27.05 4.56 -11.15
CA ALA A 123 -27.00 3.32 -10.37
C ALA A 123 -25.60 3.05 -9.78
N LYS A 124 -24.54 3.63 -10.37
CA LYS A 124 -23.16 3.49 -9.89
C LYS A 124 -22.80 4.41 -8.74
N LEU A 125 -23.51 5.52 -8.57
CA LEU A 125 -23.25 6.48 -7.48
C LEU A 125 -23.53 5.92 -6.08
N LEU A 126 -24.38 4.88 -5.97
CA LEU A 126 -24.78 4.31 -4.68
C LEU A 126 -24.22 2.91 -4.43
N ASN A 127 -23.60 2.28 -5.44
CA ASN A 127 -23.01 0.95 -5.29
C ASN A 127 -21.49 1.07 -5.31
N PRO A 128 -20.79 0.53 -4.32
CA PRO A 128 -19.32 0.51 -4.33
C PRO A 128 -18.80 -0.32 -5.52
N ASP A 129 -17.72 0.12 -6.12
CA ASP A 129 -16.93 -0.72 -7.01
C ASP A 129 -16.21 -1.76 -6.15
N ILE A 130 -16.40 -3.04 -6.46
CA ILE A 130 -15.79 -4.16 -5.75
C ILE A 130 -14.86 -4.90 -6.69
N SER A 131 -13.65 -5.17 -6.24
CA SER A 131 -12.66 -5.98 -6.93
C SER A 131 -12.16 -7.10 -6.02
N LEU A 132 -11.70 -8.19 -6.63
CA LEU A 132 -10.96 -9.26 -5.97
C LEU A 132 -9.70 -9.53 -6.79
N ILE A 133 -8.56 -9.51 -6.13
CA ILE A 133 -7.27 -9.88 -6.68
C ILE A 133 -6.82 -11.15 -5.99
N GLY A 134 -6.30 -12.11 -6.73
CA GLY A 134 -5.61 -13.26 -6.15
C GLY A 134 -4.17 -13.28 -6.63
N ASP A 135 -3.25 -13.37 -5.69
CA ASP A 135 -1.82 -13.46 -5.90
C ASP A 135 -1.28 -14.80 -5.40
N PHE A 136 -0.87 -15.66 -6.33
CA PHE A 136 -0.28 -16.95 -6.06
C PHE A 136 1.21 -16.91 -6.41
N ILE A 137 2.05 -17.29 -5.43
CA ILE A 137 3.52 -17.30 -5.57
C ILE A 137 4.04 -18.72 -5.45
N GLY A 138 4.98 -19.06 -6.32
CA GLY A 138 5.78 -20.27 -6.25
C GLY A 138 7.27 -19.92 -6.15
N THR A 139 7.99 -20.60 -5.26
CA THR A 139 9.44 -20.37 -5.06
C THR A 139 10.20 -21.66 -5.17
N GLY A 140 11.29 -21.67 -5.96
CA GLY A 140 12.24 -22.76 -6.05
C GLY A 140 13.67 -22.26 -5.93
N GLY A 141 14.59 -23.13 -5.52
CA GLY A 141 15.99 -22.79 -5.35
C GLY A 141 16.45 -22.81 -3.89
N ARG A 142 17.47 -22.02 -3.58
CA ARG A 142 18.08 -22.01 -2.24
C ARG A 142 18.26 -20.60 -1.72
N ASN A 143 17.65 -20.32 -0.57
CA ASN A 143 17.89 -19.16 0.26
C ASN A 143 17.82 -19.61 1.73
N ILE A 144 18.94 -19.55 2.44
CA ILE A 144 19.01 -19.96 3.86
C ILE A 144 18.83 -18.77 4.82
N VAL A 145 18.88 -17.55 4.32
CA VAL A 145 18.74 -16.32 5.13
C VAL A 145 17.27 -15.97 5.32
N SER A 146 16.50 -16.06 4.24
CA SER A 146 15.05 -15.79 4.25
C SER A 146 14.36 -16.81 3.32
N PRO A 147 14.14 -18.04 3.80
CA PRO A 147 13.50 -19.08 3.00
C PRO A 147 12.02 -18.77 2.80
N SER A 148 11.58 -18.71 1.53
CA SER A 148 10.17 -18.59 1.15
C SER A 148 9.52 -19.97 1.04
N ARG A 149 8.19 -20.03 1.15
CA ARG A 149 7.42 -21.27 0.91
C ARG A 149 7.50 -21.67 -0.56
N SER A 150 7.45 -22.98 -0.82
CA SER A 150 7.51 -23.49 -2.19
C SER A 150 6.31 -23.07 -3.04
N LEU A 151 5.11 -23.07 -2.45
CA LEU A 151 3.85 -22.63 -3.05
C LEU A 151 3.02 -21.93 -1.98
N GLU A 152 2.44 -20.79 -2.32
CA GLU A 152 1.67 -19.98 -1.38
C GLU A 152 0.58 -19.19 -2.11
N LEU A 153 -0.64 -19.20 -1.57
CA LEU A 153 -1.60 -18.15 -1.87
C LEU A 153 -1.17 -16.95 -1.03
N HIS A 154 -0.34 -16.10 -1.63
CA HIS A 154 0.32 -15.00 -0.94
C HIS A 154 -0.71 -14.03 -0.39
N GLU A 155 -1.62 -13.57 -1.26
CA GLU A 155 -2.73 -12.75 -0.82
C GLU A 155 -3.93 -12.87 -1.78
N SER A 156 -5.14 -12.67 -1.22
CA SER A 156 -6.35 -12.38 -1.97
C SER A 156 -6.89 -11.06 -1.45
N GLU A 157 -6.80 -10.00 -2.22
CA GLU A 157 -7.25 -8.67 -1.80
C GLU A 157 -8.65 -8.37 -2.31
N VAL A 158 -9.53 -7.91 -1.43
CA VAL A 158 -10.82 -7.32 -1.76
C VAL A 158 -10.71 -5.81 -1.67
N GLY A 159 -10.84 -5.14 -2.81
CA GLY A 159 -10.95 -3.69 -2.90
C GLY A 159 -12.40 -3.25 -2.94
N ILE A 160 -12.76 -2.28 -2.10
CA ILE A 160 -14.08 -1.63 -2.04
C ILE A 160 -13.86 -0.14 -2.17
N GLN A 161 -14.43 0.47 -3.22
CA GLN A 161 -14.24 1.88 -3.50
C GLN A 161 -15.59 2.54 -3.78
N ALA A 162 -15.89 3.66 -3.10
CA ALA A 162 -17.16 4.34 -3.25
C ALA A 162 -17.02 5.86 -3.14
N ILE A 163 -17.80 6.59 -3.94
CA ILE A 163 -18.05 8.01 -3.73
C ILE A 163 -19.10 8.10 -2.62
N ILE A 164 -18.76 8.73 -1.50
CA ILE A 164 -19.68 8.94 -0.36
C ILE A 164 -20.63 10.09 -0.69
N ASP A 165 -20.05 11.21 -1.14
CA ASP A 165 -20.74 12.41 -1.55
C ASP A 165 -19.88 13.18 -2.57
N PRO A 166 -20.30 14.35 -3.12
CA PRO A 166 -19.49 15.12 -4.07
C PRO A 166 -18.11 15.58 -3.55
N TYR A 167 -17.87 15.50 -2.26
CA TYR A 167 -16.68 16.03 -1.60
C TYR A 167 -15.80 14.95 -0.99
N ALA A 168 -16.30 13.71 -0.89
CA ALA A 168 -15.63 12.62 -0.18
C ALA A 168 -15.75 11.28 -0.92
N ARG A 169 -14.66 10.50 -0.89
CA ARG A 169 -14.55 9.15 -1.40
C ARG A 169 -13.99 8.23 -0.32
N ALA A 170 -14.51 7.01 -0.21
CA ALA A 170 -13.96 5.97 0.64
C ALA A 170 -13.26 4.89 -0.20
N ASP A 171 -12.13 4.42 0.30
CA ASP A 171 -11.37 3.32 -0.25
C ASP A 171 -11.04 2.34 0.90
N ALA A 172 -11.25 1.04 0.68
CA ALA A 172 -10.90 -0.01 1.63
C ALA A 172 -10.30 -1.20 0.87
N PHE A 173 -9.16 -1.70 1.35
CA PHE A 173 -8.44 -2.84 0.81
C PHE A 173 -8.20 -3.83 1.95
N ILE A 174 -8.74 -5.02 1.80
CA ILE A 174 -8.71 -6.09 2.81
C ILE A 174 -8.06 -7.31 2.18
N SER A 175 -6.91 -7.70 2.69
CA SER A 175 -6.19 -8.89 2.23
C SER A 175 -6.52 -10.11 3.10
N PHE A 176 -6.59 -11.23 2.43
CA PHE A 176 -6.81 -12.55 3.00
C PHE A 176 -5.65 -13.44 2.55
N GLY A 177 -4.82 -13.86 3.47
CA GLY A 177 -3.73 -14.79 3.21
C GLY A 177 -3.85 -16.04 4.06
N GLU A 178 -2.89 -16.94 3.92
CA GLU A 178 -2.82 -18.16 4.74
C GLU A 178 -2.58 -17.86 6.23
N THR A 179 -2.07 -16.68 6.55
CA THR A 179 -1.77 -16.22 7.91
C THR A 179 -2.92 -15.47 8.57
N GLY A 180 -3.98 -15.13 7.83
CA GLY A 180 -5.14 -14.43 8.38
C GLY A 180 -5.73 -13.36 7.46
N VAL A 181 -6.42 -12.41 8.07
CA VAL A 181 -7.06 -11.27 7.43
C VAL A 181 -6.39 -9.99 7.90
N ASN A 182 -6.01 -9.12 6.99
CA ASN A 182 -5.42 -7.82 7.29
C ASN A 182 -6.19 -6.71 6.55
N VAL A 183 -6.40 -5.59 7.21
CA VAL A 183 -6.85 -4.36 6.55
C VAL A 183 -5.60 -3.62 6.10
N GLU A 184 -5.28 -3.66 4.81
CA GLU A 184 -4.11 -2.97 4.28
C GLU A 184 -4.33 -1.46 4.28
N GLU A 185 -5.44 -1.02 3.71
CA GLU A 185 -5.81 0.39 3.73
C GLU A 185 -7.33 0.52 3.92
N ALA A 186 -7.76 1.51 4.71
CA ALA A 186 -9.15 1.90 4.83
C ALA A 186 -9.22 3.38 5.22
N TYR A 187 -9.55 4.25 4.26
CA TYR A 187 -9.55 5.69 4.47
C TYR A 187 -10.62 6.41 3.68
N VAL A 188 -10.96 7.59 4.15
CA VAL A 188 -11.78 8.56 3.43
C VAL A 188 -10.91 9.68 2.90
N THR A 189 -11.07 10.02 1.61
CA THR A 189 -10.40 11.14 0.96
C THR A 189 -11.37 12.28 0.77
N PHE A 190 -11.05 13.45 1.34
CA PHE A 190 -11.76 14.71 1.13
C PHE A 190 -11.06 15.49 0.02
N THR A 191 -11.80 15.76 -1.07
CA THR A 191 -11.25 16.32 -2.33
C THR A 191 -11.50 17.80 -2.51
N SER A 192 -12.37 18.41 -1.71
CA SER A 192 -12.86 19.78 -1.89
C SER A 192 -12.61 20.66 -0.66
N LEU A 193 -11.41 20.58 -0.10
CA LEU A 193 -11.01 21.42 1.02
C LEU A 193 -10.54 22.82 0.55
N PRO A 194 -10.67 23.86 1.43
CA PRO A 194 -10.14 25.18 1.13
C PRO A 194 -8.67 25.18 0.76
N ALA A 195 -8.23 26.13 -0.02
CA ALA A 195 -6.84 26.30 -0.48
C ALA A 195 -6.29 25.14 -1.36
N GLY A 196 -7.17 24.33 -1.98
CA GLY A 196 -6.75 23.22 -2.81
C GLY A 196 -6.08 22.09 -2.04
N LEU A 197 -6.44 21.93 -0.78
CA LEU A 197 -5.97 20.82 0.06
C LEU A 197 -6.76 19.54 -0.27
N LEU A 198 -6.05 18.42 -0.26
CA LEU A 198 -6.60 17.08 -0.26
C LEU A 198 -6.26 16.43 1.07
N MET A 199 -7.21 15.83 1.75
CA MET A 199 -6.99 15.19 3.05
C MET A 199 -7.48 13.75 3.00
N LYS A 200 -6.66 12.81 3.53
CA LYS A 200 -7.07 11.44 3.80
C LYS A 200 -7.11 11.21 5.31
N VAL A 201 -8.09 10.45 5.78
CA VAL A 201 -8.24 10.07 7.19
C VAL A 201 -8.56 8.57 7.25
N GLY A 202 -7.78 7.82 7.99
CA GLY A 202 -7.93 6.37 8.14
C GLY A 202 -6.60 5.64 8.19
N LYS A 203 -6.60 4.33 7.93
CA LYS A 203 -5.41 3.52 7.77
C LYS A 203 -4.94 3.62 6.32
N MET A 204 -3.66 3.94 6.10
CA MET A 204 -3.10 4.13 4.77
C MET A 204 -1.59 3.90 4.75
N ARG A 205 -1.08 3.51 3.61
CA ARG A 205 0.36 3.47 3.34
C ARG A 205 0.90 4.89 3.26
N ALA A 206 2.02 5.14 3.91
CA ALA A 206 2.64 6.46 3.93
C ALA A 206 3.24 6.83 2.58
N ASP A 207 3.16 8.11 2.23
CA ASP A 207 3.85 8.68 1.07
C ASP A 207 5.34 8.83 1.37
N PHE A 208 6.06 7.69 1.42
CA PHE A 208 7.50 7.60 1.66
C PHE A 208 8.17 6.83 0.53
N GLY A 209 8.89 7.53 -0.35
CA GLY A 209 9.38 6.97 -1.62
C GLY A 209 8.23 6.61 -2.57
N LYS A 210 8.45 5.66 -3.46
CA LYS A 210 7.46 5.16 -4.44
C LYS A 210 6.91 3.79 -4.08
N VAL A 211 7.78 2.84 -3.71
CA VAL A 211 7.37 1.46 -3.48
C VAL A 211 6.50 1.32 -2.24
N ASN A 212 6.69 2.18 -1.23
CA ASN A 212 5.86 2.11 -0.02
C ASN A 212 4.36 2.33 -0.29
N THR A 213 4.02 3.13 -1.29
CA THR A 213 2.61 3.42 -1.66
C THR A 213 1.99 2.36 -2.57
N ILE A 214 2.73 1.32 -2.95
CA ILE A 214 2.29 0.29 -3.91
C ILE A 214 2.04 -1.01 -3.15
N HIS A 215 0.87 -1.62 -3.36
CA HIS A 215 0.53 -2.95 -2.86
C HIS A 215 1.43 -4.01 -3.49
N ASN A 216 1.67 -5.13 -2.80
CA ASN A 216 2.62 -6.14 -3.23
C ASN A 216 2.31 -6.71 -4.61
N HIS A 217 1.05 -7.07 -4.86
CA HIS A 217 0.60 -7.59 -6.15
C HIS A 217 0.74 -6.60 -7.33
N ALA A 218 0.79 -5.29 -7.03
CA ALA A 218 0.93 -4.22 -8.04
C ALA A 218 2.38 -3.85 -8.36
N LEU A 219 3.35 -4.46 -7.67
CA LEU A 219 4.77 -4.25 -7.96
C LEU A 219 5.15 -4.86 -9.32
N ALA A 220 6.21 -4.34 -9.91
CA ALA A 220 6.78 -4.83 -11.16
C ALA A 220 7.63 -6.09 -10.98
N TYR A 221 7.88 -6.50 -9.76
CA TYR A 221 8.68 -7.64 -9.31
C TYR A 221 7.91 -8.40 -8.24
N ILE A 222 8.29 -9.67 -7.99
CA ILE A 222 7.54 -10.58 -7.11
C ILE A 222 7.85 -10.29 -5.63
N ASP A 223 9.11 -10.02 -5.31
CA ASP A 223 9.58 -9.68 -3.96
C ASP A 223 9.83 -8.18 -3.82
N ARG A 224 9.70 -7.64 -2.63
CA ARG A 224 10.08 -6.24 -2.39
C ARG A 224 11.59 -6.02 -2.54
N PRO A 225 12.03 -4.80 -2.93
CA PRO A 225 13.44 -4.45 -2.94
C PRO A 225 14.06 -4.59 -1.55
N LEU A 226 15.29 -5.12 -1.46
CA LEU A 226 16.00 -5.30 -0.18
C LEU A 226 16.10 -3.99 0.64
N ALA A 227 16.14 -2.85 -0.01
CA ALA A 227 16.20 -1.56 0.67
C ALA A 227 14.90 -1.24 1.42
N THR A 228 13.73 -1.55 0.83
CA THR A 228 12.44 -1.39 1.49
C THR A 228 12.25 -2.45 2.56
N ASP A 229 12.68 -3.66 2.29
CA ASP A 229 12.58 -4.79 3.21
C ASP A 229 13.38 -4.55 4.50
N ASN A 230 14.63 -4.14 4.36
CA ASN A 230 15.55 -3.97 5.47
C ASN A 230 15.38 -2.65 6.25
N LEU A 231 14.86 -1.57 5.61
CA LEU A 231 14.90 -0.21 6.18
C LEU A 231 13.52 0.44 6.35
N VAL A 232 12.51 0.06 5.54
CA VAL A 232 11.23 0.78 5.47
C VAL A 232 10.07 -0.04 6.03
N GLY A 233 10.32 -1.24 6.59
CA GLY A 233 9.30 -2.02 7.26
C GLY A 233 8.83 -3.26 6.52
N GLY A 234 9.58 -3.70 5.51
CA GLY A 234 9.29 -4.96 4.83
C GLY A 234 8.08 -4.87 3.91
N GLU A 235 7.28 -5.91 3.92
CA GLU A 235 6.15 -6.11 3.03
C GLU A 235 5.02 -5.10 3.23
N ASP A 236 4.71 -4.78 4.48
CA ASP A 236 3.70 -3.77 4.82
C ASP A 236 4.24 -2.34 4.65
N GLY A 237 5.55 -2.16 4.82
CA GLY A 237 6.18 -0.84 4.78
C GLY A 237 5.75 0.04 5.96
N ILE A 238 5.73 1.35 5.74
CA ILE A 238 5.12 2.30 6.67
C ILE A 238 3.63 2.38 6.33
N ASP A 239 2.81 1.68 7.12
CA ASP A 239 1.36 1.58 6.98
C ASP A 239 0.72 1.72 8.37
N ASP A 240 -0.11 2.74 8.57
CA ASP A 240 -0.74 2.98 9.87
C ASP A 240 -1.98 3.87 9.77
N SER A 241 -2.71 3.97 10.87
CA SER A 241 -3.86 4.86 11.00
C SER A 241 -3.41 6.29 11.26
N GLY A 242 -3.94 7.23 10.47
CA GLY A 242 -3.51 8.62 10.57
C GLY A 242 -4.27 9.60 9.70
N ILE A 243 -3.67 10.75 9.52
CA ILE A 243 -4.18 11.86 8.70
C ILE A 243 -3.07 12.26 7.72
N SER A 244 -3.43 12.38 6.45
CA SER A 244 -2.57 12.87 5.37
C SER A 244 -3.16 14.15 4.79
N ILE A 245 -2.31 15.15 4.57
CA ILE A 245 -2.68 16.40 3.91
C ILE A 245 -1.72 16.61 2.75
N THR A 246 -2.28 16.75 1.55
CA THR A 246 -1.53 16.97 0.31
C THR A 246 -1.94 18.29 -0.32
N ARG A 247 -0.99 18.99 -0.91
CA ARG A 247 -1.21 20.24 -1.63
C ARG A 247 -0.28 20.37 -2.82
N PHE A 248 -0.80 20.95 -3.90
CA PHE A 248 0.02 21.43 -5.00
C PHE A 248 0.76 22.70 -4.60
N LEU A 249 2.04 22.71 -4.89
CA LEU A 249 2.95 23.81 -4.56
C LEU A 249 3.25 24.64 -5.79
N PRO A 250 3.47 25.96 -5.64
CA PRO A 250 3.98 26.78 -6.72
C PRO A 250 5.31 26.23 -7.24
N ALA A 251 5.38 26.01 -8.55
CA ALA A 251 6.56 25.43 -9.21
C ALA A 251 7.00 26.29 -10.39
N PRO A 252 8.27 26.20 -10.82
CA PRO A 252 8.76 26.83 -12.04
C PRO A 252 7.97 26.36 -13.28
N LYS A 253 7.99 27.15 -14.34
CA LYS A 253 7.32 26.80 -15.60
C LYS A 253 7.74 25.39 -16.07
N ASN A 254 6.76 24.58 -16.46
CA ASN A 254 6.90 23.20 -16.91
C ASN A 254 7.29 22.20 -15.81
N TRP A 255 7.28 22.60 -14.55
CA TRP A 255 7.35 21.72 -13.41
C TRP A 255 6.02 21.69 -12.68
N PHE A 256 5.69 20.53 -12.16
CA PHE A 256 4.62 20.31 -11.21
C PHE A 256 5.25 19.93 -9.87
N ALA A 257 4.79 20.50 -8.79
CA ALA A 257 5.27 20.18 -7.44
C ALA A 257 4.11 19.90 -6.49
N GLU A 258 4.30 18.91 -5.65
CA GLU A 258 3.34 18.47 -4.66
C GLU A 258 4.05 18.25 -3.33
N GLY A 259 3.39 18.65 -2.24
CA GLY A 259 3.87 18.40 -0.89
C GLY A 259 2.81 17.65 -0.09
N THR A 260 3.22 16.57 0.58
CA THR A 260 2.39 15.79 1.48
C THR A 260 2.98 15.80 2.89
N ALA A 261 2.13 16.01 3.88
CA ALA A 261 2.46 15.88 5.30
C ALA A 261 1.48 14.92 5.95
N GLN A 262 2.01 13.95 6.70
CA GLN A 262 1.21 12.88 7.32
C GLN A 262 1.59 12.73 8.79
N VAL A 263 0.59 12.41 9.59
CA VAL A 263 0.76 12.07 11.01
C VAL A 263 0.03 10.77 11.25
N PHE A 264 0.72 9.80 11.83
CA PHE A 264 0.23 8.46 12.10
C PHE A 264 0.28 8.13 13.58
N ARG A 265 -0.43 7.09 14.00
CA ARG A 265 -0.42 6.56 15.37
C ARG A 265 0.99 6.19 15.85
N GLY A 266 1.89 5.80 14.92
CA GLY A 266 3.28 5.47 15.21
C GLY A 266 3.56 4.00 15.48
N ASP A 267 2.65 3.12 15.04
CA ASP A 267 2.78 1.67 15.20
C ASP A 267 2.77 1.01 13.82
N SER A 268 3.93 1.06 13.18
CA SER A 268 4.08 0.66 11.78
C SER A 268 5.17 -0.39 11.61
N SER A 269 4.77 -1.67 11.57
CA SER A 269 5.63 -2.81 11.32
C SER A 269 6.87 -2.84 12.25
N THR A 270 8.05 -3.10 11.69
CA THR A 270 9.34 -3.16 12.41
C THR A 270 10.04 -1.80 12.53
N VAL A 271 9.48 -0.76 11.90
CA VAL A 271 10.11 0.58 11.83
C VAL A 271 9.77 1.41 13.05
N TYR A 272 8.49 1.48 13.39
CA TYR A 272 7.96 2.29 14.48
C TYR A 272 7.14 1.43 15.44
N ALA A 273 7.15 1.82 16.71
CA ALA A 273 6.32 1.22 17.75
C ALA A 273 5.82 2.29 18.71
N ALA A 274 4.49 2.40 18.83
CA ALA A 274 3.82 3.29 19.75
C ALA A 274 3.48 2.56 21.05
N ASN A 275 4.20 2.86 22.11
CA ASN A 275 3.91 2.34 23.46
C ASN A 275 2.98 3.29 24.24
N ARG A 276 2.93 4.56 23.85
CA ARG A 276 2.14 5.63 24.47
C ARG A 276 1.35 6.39 23.41
N ARG A 277 0.31 7.11 23.81
CA ARG A 277 -0.53 7.90 22.88
C ARG A 277 0.20 9.05 22.20
N GLU A 278 1.26 9.56 22.81
CA GLU A 278 2.11 10.61 22.27
C GLU A 278 3.20 10.10 21.31
N ASP A 279 3.40 8.79 21.19
CA ASP A 279 4.42 8.19 20.33
C ASP A 279 4.02 8.22 18.84
N LEU A 280 3.57 9.38 18.37
CA LEU A 280 3.15 9.56 16.98
C LEU A 280 4.35 9.49 16.02
N SER A 281 4.12 9.00 14.82
CA SER A 281 5.06 9.14 13.72
C SER A 281 4.60 10.18 12.71
N VAL A 282 5.58 10.81 12.04
CA VAL A 282 5.34 11.83 11.02
C VAL A 282 6.04 11.45 9.72
N VAL A 283 5.42 11.79 8.60
CA VAL A 283 6.00 11.63 7.27
C VAL A 283 5.81 12.92 6.49
N GLY A 284 6.85 13.34 5.80
CA GLY A 284 6.83 14.44 4.85
C GLY A 284 7.36 13.97 3.50
N HIS A 285 6.67 14.29 2.42
CA HIS A 285 7.07 13.98 1.05
C HIS A 285 6.95 15.21 0.16
N LEU A 286 7.98 15.47 -0.62
CA LEU A 286 7.97 16.47 -1.69
C LEU A 286 8.23 15.78 -3.01
N ARG A 287 7.33 16.01 -3.95
CA ARG A 287 7.38 15.44 -5.29
C ARG A 287 7.49 16.55 -6.33
N ALA A 288 8.34 16.35 -7.33
CA ALA A 288 8.46 17.22 -8.49
C ALA A 288 8.37 16.39 -9.77
N TYR A 289 7.50 16.80 -10.68
CA TYR A 289 7.27 16.12 -11.94
C TYR A 289 7.49 17.08 -13.10
N ARG A 290 8.07 16.57 -14.20
CA ARG A 290 8.27 17.32 -15.43
C ARG A 290 8.18 16.41 -16.65
N ASP A 291 7.49 16.90 -17.70
CA ASP A 291 7.60 16.33 -19.03
C ASP A 291 8.89 16.83 -19.70
N LEU A 292 9.82 15.91 -19.97
CA LEU A 292 11.06 16.19 -20.72
C LEU A 292 10.79 16.27 -22.23
N SER A 293 9.81 15.50 -22.70
CA SER A 293 9.29 15.51 -24.07
C SER A 293 7.86 14.98 -24.06
N GLU A 294 7.18 15.02 -25.21
CA GLU A 294 5.83 14.46 -25.40
C GLU A 294 5.71 12.97 -25.03
N SER A 295 6.83 12.25 -24.98
CA SER A 295 6.85 10.81 -24.69
C SER A 295 7.66 10.44 -23.46
N THR A 296 8.32 11.40 -22.81
CA THR A 296 9.24 11.12 -21.69
C THR A 296 8.97 12.07 -20.55
N ASN A 297 8.76 11.52 -19.36
CA ASN A 297 8.62 12.29 -18.14
C ASN A 297 9.60 11.84 -17.07
N LEU A 298 9.91 12.77 -16.18
CA LEU A 298 10.75 12.58 -14.99
C LEU A 298 9.94 12.95 -13.75
N ASP A 299 9.93 12.04 -12.79
CA ASP A 299 9.30 12.20 -11.48
C ASP A 299 10.40 12.04 -10.42
N LEU A 300 10.55 13.01 -9.55
CA LEU A 300 11.53 13.05 -8.47
C LEU A 300 10.83 13.21 -7.14
N GLY A 301 11.30 12.51 -6.12
CA GLY A 301 10.77 12.60 -4.78
C GLY A 301 11.85 12.70 -3.72
N VAL A 302 11.53 13.38 -2.62
CA VAL A 302 12.30 13.33 -1.39
C VAL A 302 11.36 13.15 -0.22
N SER A 303 11.74 12.28 0.71
CA SER A 303 10.91 11.88 1.84
C SER A 303 11.68 11.98 3.15
N TYR A 304 10.97 12.31 4.20
CA TYR A 304 11.45 12.22 5.58
C TYR A 304 10.39 11.58 6.44
N SER A 305 10.80 10.68 7.33
CA SER A 305 9.91 10.08 8.32
C SER A 305 10.61 9.97 9.67
N ARG A 306 9.85 10.13 10.76
CA ARG A 306 10.32 9.99 12.14
C ARG A 306 9.22 9.39 13.00
N GLY A 307 9.60 8.41 13.82
CA GLY A 307 8.73 7.81 14.83
C GLY A 307 9.54 7.17 15.94
N HIS A 308 8.87 6.72 16.98
CA HIS A 308 9.49 6.01 18.09
C HIS A 308 9.89 4.60 17.66
N SER A 309 11.03 4.08 18.17
CA SER A 309 11.45 2.71 17.95
C SER A 309 11.17 1.87 19.20
N ASN A 310 10.92 0.56 18.99
CA ASN A 310 10.54 -0.36 20.07
C ASN A 310 11.68 -0.69 21.06
N LEU A 311 12.90 -0.32 20.71
CA LEU A 311 14.09 -0.70 21.46
C LEU A 311 14.32 0.27 22.63
N GLY A 312 13.94 -0.13 23.85
CA GLY A 312 14.15 0.65 25.05
C GLY A 312 12.88 1.12 25.75
N ALA A 313 11.71 0.65 25.32
CA ALA A 313 10.42 0.98 25.94
C ALA A 313 10.40 0.68 27.45
N ASP A 314 10.99 -0.46 27.86
CA ASP A 314 11.10 -0.88 29.26
C ASP A 314 12.04 0.01 30.08
N LEU A 315 12.89 0.78 29.43
CA LEU A 315 13.84 1.69 30.08
C LEU A 315 13.31 3.12 30.20
N GLY A 316 12.08 3.40 29.71
CA GLY A 316 11.50 4.74 29.67
C GLY A 316 12.24 5.72 28.76
N SER A 317 13.11 5.22 27.86
CA SER A 317 13.93 6.03 26.98
C SER A 317 13.19 6.34 25.69
N ASN A 318 13.32 7.57 25.21
CA ASN A 318 12.78 7.99 23.92
C ASN A 318 13.79 7.62 22.83
N PHE A 319 13.60 6.47 22.23
CA PHE A 319 14.38 5.99 21.06
C PHE A 319 13.61 6.30 19.80
N PHE A 320 14.29 6.83 18.81
CA PHE A 320 13.69 7.24 17.54
C PHE A 320 14.33 6.51 16.36
N THR A 321 13.51 6.31 15.34
CA THR A 321 13.98 5.99 13.99
C THR A 321 13.70 7.19 13.09
N ASN A 322 14.73 7.68 12.41
CA ASN A 322 14.62 8.69 11.37
C ASN A 322 14.95 8.02 10.03
N LEU A 323 14.07 8.20 9.06
CA LEU A 323 14.25 7.73 7.70
C LEU A 323 14.29 8.91 6.74
N TYR A 324 15.19 8.85 5.78
CA TYR A 324 15.29 9.79 4.67
C TYR A 324 15.23 8.99 3.37
N GLY A 325 14.46 9.46 2.41
CA GLY A 325 14.29 8.84 1.11
C GLY A 325 14.55 9.82 -0.02
N ALA A 326 15.11 9.33 -1.11
CA ALA A 326 15.14 10.04 -2.38
C ALA A 326 14.76 9.07 -3.50
N ASP A 327 13.87 9.48 -4.38
CA ASP A 327 13.41 8.63 -5.48
C ASP A 327 13.43 9.37 -6.82
N ALA A 328 13.62 8.60 -7.89
CA ALA A 328 13.57 9.10 -9.25
C ALA A 328 12.91 8.04 -10.15
N THR A 329 11.96 8.47 -10.96
CA THR A 329 11.32 7.63 -11.96
C THR A 329 11.38 8.31 -13.32
N LEU A 330 12.02 7.68 -14.29
CA LEU A 330 12.00 8.07 -15.69
C LEU A 330 11.07 7.15 -16.45
N ARG A 331 10.05 7.73 -17.10
CA ARG A 331 9.09 6.99 -17.90
C ARG A 331 9.14 7.47 -19.35
N TRP A 332 9.34 6.53 -20.26
CA TRP A 332 9.20 6.74 -21.70
C TRP A 332 7.99 5.96 -22.23
N LYS A 333 7.05 6.69 -22.83
CA LYS A 333 5.78 6.13 -23.33
C LYS A 333 5.42 6.84 -24.65
N PRO A 334 5.81 6.31 -25.82
CA PRO A 334 5.60 6.97 -27.11
C PRO A 334 4.11 7.05 -27.45
N LEU A 335 3.62 8.22 -27.87
CA LEU A 335 2.21 8.56 -28.06
C LEU A 335 1.42 7.54 -28.89
N ARG A 336 1.97 7.08 -30.01
CA ARG A 336 1.26 6.19 -30.94
C ARG A 336 1.44 4.70 -30.66
N ARG A 337 2.38 4.30 -29.77
CA ARG A 337 2.75 2.90 -29.52
C ARG A 337 2.87 2.55 -28.05
N ALA A 338 2.30 3.37 -27.18
CA ALA A 338 2.37 3.22 -25.71
C ALA A 338 1.90 1.86 -25.21
N ILE A 339 0.93 1.26 -25.87
CA ILE A 339 0.39 -0.09 -25.53
C ILE A 339 1.40 -1.20 -25.87
N TYR A 340 2.28 -0.96 -26.85
CA TYR A 340 3.22 -1.97 -27.35
C TYR A 340 4.62 -1.78 -26.83
N LYS A 341 5.02 -0.54 -26.56
CA LYS A 341 6.38 -0.19 -26.13
C LYS A 341 6.33 0.89 -25.09
N ASN A 342 6.89 0.65 -23.95
CA ASN A 342 7.20 1.64 -22.93
C ASN A 342 8.45 1.21 -22.17
N PHE A 343 9.10 2.17 -21.56
CA PHE A 343 10.25 1.96 -20.70
C PHE A 343 10.03 2.71 -19.38
N LEU A 344 10.32 2.04 -18.29
CA LEU A 344 10.30 2.60 -16.95
C LEU A 344 11.63 2.31 -16.25
N LEU A 345 12.29 3.35 -15.77
CA LEU A 345 13.44 3.25 -14.89
C LEU A 345 13.05 3.87 -13.54
N ARG A 346 13.26 3.14 -12.46
CA ARG A 346 13.00 3.62 -11.10
C ARG A 346 14.19 3.35 -10.22
N THR A 347 14.56 4.33 -9.40
CA THR A 347 15.61 4.22 -8.39
C THR A 347 15.09 4.84 -7.11
N GLU A 348 15.34 4.17 -5.98
CA GLU A 348 15.11 4.72 -4.65
C GLU A 348 16.35 4.51 -3.79
N LEU A 349 16.62 5.50 -2.96
CA LEU A 349 17.74 5.57 -2.02
C LEU A 349 17.17 5.86 -0.64
N PHE A 350 17.57 5.08 0.36
CA PHE A 350 17.11 5.24 1.73
C PHE A 350 18.26 5.31 2.71
N TRP A 351 18.15 6.20 3.68
CA TRP A 351 19.02 6.30 4.83
C TRP A 351 18.21 6.17 6.11
N SER A 352 18.65 5.30 6.99
CA SER A 352 18.04 5.06 8.29
C SER A 352 19.01 5.46 9.38
N ALA A 353 18.53 6.20 10.38
CA ALA A 353 19.22 6.47 11.64
C ALA A 353 18.31 6.00 12.77
N ARG A 354 18.65 4.85 13.37
CA ARG A 354 17.84 4.17 14.39
C ARG A 354 18.56 4.13 15.72
N ASP A 355 17.91 4.67 16.74
CA ASP A 355 18.36 4.58 18.11
C ASP A 355 18.10 3.18 18.67
N GLN A 356 19.10 2.58 19.28
CA GLN A 356 19.02 1.24 19.86
C GLN A 356 20.04 1.04 20.98
N LEU A 357 19.88 -0.02 21.74
CA LEU A 357 20.91 -0.49 22.66
C LEU A 357 21.87 -1.47 21.95
N SER A 358 23.16 -1.31 22.20
CA SER A 358 24.15 -2.32 21.82
C SER A 358 23.96 -3.61 22.63
N PRO A 359 24.56 -4.74 22.23
CA PRO A 359 24.52 -5.98 23.02
C PRO A 359 25.03 -5.83 24.47
N VAL A 360 25.78 -4.77 24.77
CA VAL A 360 26.28 -4.43 26.11
C VAL A 360 25.48 -3.31 26.77
N ASN A 361 24.24 -3.07 26.34
CA ASN A 361 23.29 -2.08 26.87
C ASN A 361 23.80 -0.63 26.82
N ILE A 362 24.63 -0.29 25.87
CA ILE A 362 25.06 1.09 25.61
C ILE A 362 24.18 1.68 24.51
N PHE A 363 23.66 2.89 24.71
CA PHE A 363 22.93 3.63 23.69
C PHE A 363 23.82 3.90 22.47
N GLN A 364 23.26 3.63 21.30
CA GLN A 364 23.89 3.96 20.02
C GLN A 364 22.83 4.28 18.96
N THR A 365 23.20 5.14 18.02
CA THR A 365 22.40 5.35 16.80
C THR A 365 23.01 4.55 15.67
N GLN A 366 22.27 3.60 15.14
CA GLN A 366 22.69 2.78 14.00
C GLN A 366 22.33 3.48 12.69
N HIS A 367 23.34 3.71 11.84
CA HIS A 367 23.14 4.31 10.51
C HIS A 367 23.20 3.22 9.44
N ALA A 368 22.17 3.11 8.62
CA ALA A 368 22.13 2.17 7.51
C ALA A 368 21.73 2.88 6.20
N PHE A 369 22.24 2.35 5.09
CA PHE A 369 21.94 2.82 3.74
C PHE A 369 21.42 1.67 2.90
N GLY A 370 20.41 1.94 2.08
CA GLY A 370 19.87 1.00 1.11
C GLY A 370 19.47 1.69 -0.18
N MET A 371 19.58 0.96 -1.29
CA MET A 371 19.13 1.43 -2.60
C MET A 371 18.67 0.28 -3.47
N TYR A 372 17.79 0.58 -4.41
CA TYR A 372 17.56 -0.28 -5.55
C TYR A 372 17.39 0.54 -6.82
N THR A 373 17.63 -0.13 -7.95
CA THR A 373 17.32 0.40 -9.28
C THR A 373 16.66 -0.70 -10.09
N SER A 374 15.50 -0.41 -10.67
CA SER A 374 14.78 -1.32 -11.57
C SER A 374 14.55 -0.68 -12.92
N ALA A 375 14.68 -1.48 -13.97
CA ALA A 375 14.38 -1.08 -15.33
C ALA A 375 13.44 -2.09 -15.97
N GLU A 376 12.39 -1.61 -16.64
CA GLU A 376 11.38 -2.42 -17.28
C GLU A 376 11.17 -1.93 -18.71
N TYR A 377 11.10 -2.85 -19.65
CA TYR A 377 10.80 -2.56 -21.04
C TYR A 377 9.68 -3.44 -21.55
N ARG A 378 8.60 -2.83 -22.00
CA ARG A 378 7.52 -3.53 -22.70
C ARG A 378 7.91 -3.79 -24.13
N VAL A 379 8.09 -5.06 -24.46
CA VAL A 379 8.52 -5.52 -25.79
C VAL A 379 7.35 -5.51 -26.77
N ASN A 380 6.17 -5.90 -26.30
CA ASN A 380 4.92 -5.87 -27.04
C ASN A 380 3.72 -5.82 -26.09
N ARG A 381 2.49 -5.91 -26.60
CA ARG A 381 1.26 -5.80 -25.79
C ARG A 381 1.21 -6.78 -24.60
N ARG A 382 1.85 -7.95 -24.71
CA ARG A 382 1.73 -9.03 -23.73
C ARG A 382 3.02 -9.31 -22.94
N TRP A 383 4.17 -8.83 -23.39
CA TRP A 383 5.46 -9.17 -22.79
C TRP A 383 6.20 -7.95 -22.29
N THR A 384 6.64 -8.04 -21.06
CA THR A 384 7.54 -7.06 -20.42
C THR A 384 8.76 -7.80 -19.89
N VAL A 385 9.94 -7.26 -20.14
CA VAL A 385 11.21 -7.74 -19.58
C VAL A 385 11.72 -6.68 -18.61
N GLY A 386 12.33 -7.11 -17.53
CA GLY A 386 12.85 -6.20 -16.52
C GLY A 386 14.09 -6.74 -15.82
N GLY A 387 14.74 -5.87 -15.09
CA GLY A 387 15.82 -6.21 -14.21
C GLY A 387 15.86 -5.28 -13.01
N ARG A 388 16.36 -5.78 -11.87
CA ARG A 388 16.52 -5.01 -10.65
C ARG A 388 17.86 -5.32 -10.00
N PHE A 389 18.52 -4.28 -9.53
CA PHE A 389 19.66 -4.34 -8.66
C PHE A 389 19.28 -3.80 -7.29
N ASP A 390 19.67 -4.50 -6.24
CA ASP A 390 19.41 -4.17 -4.86
C ASP A 390 20.69 -4.17 -4.05
N ARG A 391 20.86 -3.20 -3.15
CA ARG A 391 21.88 -3.19 -2.11
C ARG A 391 21.32 -2.54 -0.85
N SER A 392 21.43 -3.21 0.30
CA SER A 392 20.92 -2.64 1.56
C SER A 392 21.70 -3.13 2.76
N GLY A 393 22.04 -2.22 3.67
CA GLY A 393 22.34 -2.53 5.05
C GLY A 393 21.06 -2.88 5.81
N ARG A 394 21.19 -3.54 6.96
CA ARG A 394 20.04 -3.83 7.84
C ARG A 394 19.87 -2.72 8.88
N ALA A 395 18.64 -2.31 9.15
CA ALA A 395 18.36 -1.19 10.07
C ALA A 395 18.95 -1.39 11.48
N THR A 396 18.99 -2.61 11.98
CA THR A 396 19.52 -2.96 13.31
C THR A 396 21.01 -3.23 13.34
N ASN A 397 21.63 -3.52 12.17
CA ASN A 397 23.07 -3.77 12.04
C ASN A 397 23.56 -3.45 10.64
N ALA A 398 24.02 -2.23 10.42
CA ALA A 398 24.48 -1.76 9.10
C ALA A 398 25.77 -2.44 8.60
N ASN A 399 26.48 -3.19 9.44
CA ASN A 399 27.62 -4.00 9.00
C ASN A 399 27.18 -5.25 8.21
N LEU A 400 25.89 -5.61 8.30
CA LEU A 400 25.27 -6.65 7.51
C LEU A 400 24.69 -6.02 6.25
N THR A 401 25.31 -6.25 5.11
CA THR A 401 24.88 -5.69 3.82
C THR A 401 24.43 -6.82 2.90
N ASP A 402 23.22 -6.71 2.41
CA ASP A 402 22.63 -7.61 1.44
C ASP A 402 22.73 -7.00 0.04
N THR A 403 23.02 -7.82 -0.99
CA THR A 403 23.05 -7.39 -2.39
C THR A 403 22.33 -8.43 -3.24
N ALA A 404 21.53 -8.01 -4.21
CA ALA A 404 20.84 -8.92 -5.12
C ALA A 404 20.73 -8.35 -6.55
N PHE A 405 20.63 -9.28 -7.52
CA PHE A 405 20.28 -9.01 -8.90
C PHE A 405 19.07 -9.86 -9.27
N SER A 406 18.08 -9.27 -9.93
CA SER A 406 16.89 -9.96 -10.40
C SER A 406 16.69 -9.74 -11.90
N GLY A 407 16.42 -10.81 -12.64
CA GLY A 407 15.91 -10.77 -14.01
C GLY A 407 14.43 -11.13 -14.01
N ILE A 408 13.59 -10.37 -14.70
CA ILE A 408 12.14 -10.45 -14.61
C ILE A 408 11.53 -10.58 -16.00
N LEU A 409 10.59 -11.51 -16.16
CA LEU A 409 9.80 -11.69 -17.36
C LEU A 409 8.33 -11.74 -16.99
N THR A 410 7.53 -10.83 -17.55
CA THR A 410 6.08 -10.77 -17.31
C THR A 410 5.32 -11.02 -18.60
N TYR A 411 4.32 -11.89 -18.53
CA TYR A 411 3.40 -12.21 -19.60
C TYR A 411 1.96 -11.90 -19.18
N TRP A 412 1.23 -11.23 -20.05
CA TRP A 412 -0.17 -10.86 -19.87
C TRP A 412 -1.04 -11.70 -20.82
N PRO A 413 -1.63 -12.82 -20.35
CA PRO A 413 -2.60 -13.58 -21.13
C PRO A 413 -3.82 -12.73 -21.52
N SER A 414 -4.31 -11.92 -20.57
CA SER A 414 -5.42 -10.99 -20.71
C SER A 414 -5.17 -9.73 -19.88
N GLU A 415 -6.10 -8.80 -19.86
CA GLU A 415 -6.10 -7.67 -18.95
C GLU A 415 -6.44 -8.04 -17.49
N PHE A 416 -6.97 -9.25 -17.26
CA PHE A 416 -7.39 -9.76 -15.95
C PHE A 416 -6.42 -10.79 -15.38
N SER A 417 -5.33 -11.11 -16.06
CA SER A 417 -4.38 -12.10 -15.57
C SER A 417 -2.95 -11.79 -15.99
N GLN A 418 -2.02 -12.10 -15.10
CA GLN A 418 -0.59 -11.92 -15.29
C GLN A 418 0.15 -13.16 -14.82
N ILE A 419 1.17 -13.53 -15.59
CA ILE A 419 2.15 -14.54 -15.22
C ILE A 419 3.52 -13.86 -15.19
N ARG A 420 4.24 -14.01 -14.11
CA ARG A 420 5.58 -13.41 -13.95
C ARG A 420 6.55 -14.47 -13.46
N GLY A 421 7.72 -14.53 -14.10
CA GLY A 421 8.87 -15.27 -13.63
C GLY A 421 9.98 -14.29 -13.24
N GLN A 422 10.61 -14.54 -12.11
CA GLN A 422 11.76 -13.76 -11.64
C GLN A 422 12.87 -14.70 -11.18
N TYR A 423 14.06 -14.50 -11.67
CA TYR A 423 15.26 -15.16 -11.14
C TYR A 423 16.03 -14.16 -10.30
N ARG A 424 16.29 -14.52 -9.03
CA ARG A 424 17.05 -13.70 -8.07
C ARG A 424 18.35 -14.39 -7.70
N PHE A 425 19.46 -13.70 -7.91
CA PHE A 425 20.77 -14.02 -7.34
C PHE A 425 21.08 -13.05 -6.21
N GLY A 426 21.18 -13.54 -4.97
CA GLY A 426 21.44 -12.75 -3.77
C GLY A 426 22.78 -13.14 -3.14
N HIS A 427 23.51 -12.15 -2.64
CA HIS A 427 24.65 -12.29 -1.74
C HIS A 427 24.23 -11.65 -0.41
N LEU A 428 23.76 -12.50 0.51
CA LEU A 428 23.05 -12.07 1.72
C LEU A 428 23.89 -12.33 2.96
N ALA A 429 23.91 -11.37 3.88
CA ALA A 429 24.67 -11.47 5.14
C ALA A 429 24.04 -12.49 6.09
N LEU A 430 24.86 -13.31 6.77
CA LEU A 430 24.43 -14.42 7.65
C LEU A 430 24.28 -14.06 9.13
N GLY A 431 24.61 -12.91 9.57
CA GLY A 431 24.46 -12.55 10.98
C GLY A 431 25.75 -12.06 11.63
N ALA A 432 26.92 -12.46 11.12
CA ALA A 432 28.20 -11.89 11.50
C ALA A 432 28.79 -11.06 10.36
N PRO A 433 29.49 -9.97 10.64
CA PRO A 433 30.16 -9.16 9.61
C PRO A 433 31.14 -10.01 8.81
N GLY A 434 31.01 -9.96 7.47
CA GLY A 434 31.88 -10.73 6.56
C GLY A 434 31.42 -12.16 6.26
N GLU A 435 30.37 -12.65 6.91
CA GLU A 435 29.74 -13.93 6.58
C GLU A 435 28.57 -13.73 5.63
N PHE A 436 28.59 -14.45 4.50
CA PHE A 436 27.56 -14.33 3.46
C PHE A 436 27.08 -15.70 2.98
N SER A 437 25.85 -15.75 2.51
CA SER A 437 25.29 -16.87 1.77
C SER A 437 24.79 -16.41 0.42
N ASN A 438 25.05 -17.21 -0.61
CA ASN A 438 24.46 -17.00 -1.91
C ASN A 438 23.05 -17.60 -1.95
N ALA A 439 22.08 -16.77 -2.26
CA ALA A 439 20.72 -17.18 -2.56
C ALA A 439 20.56 -17.24 -4.09
N ASN A 440 20.02 -18.36 -4.58
CA ASN A 440 19.66 -18.57 -5.98
C ASN A 440 18.22 -19.03 -6.01
N GLU A 441 17.31 -18.16 -6.41
CA GLU A 441 15.89 -18.42 -6.34
C GLU A 441 15.22 -18.12 -7.68
N PHE A 442 14.31 -18.99 -8.05
CA PHE A 442 13.34 -18.73 -9.09
C PHE A 442 11.99 -18.51 -8.44
N LEU A 443 11.42 -17.34 -8.67
CA LEU A 443 10.12 -16.92 -8.18
C LEU A 443 9.14 -16.95 -9.36
N PHE A 444 7.95 -17.46 -9.14
CA PHE A 444 6.85 -17.50 -10.08
C PHE A 444 5.63 -16.82 -9.44
N GLN A 445 4.93 -16.00 -10.20
CA GLN A 445 3.69 -15.35 -9.74
C GLN A 445 2.61 -15.56 -10.78
N PHE A 446 1.44 -15.96 -10.31
CA PHE A 446 0.20 -15.94 -11.07
C PHE A 446 -0.79 -14.99 -10.38
N LEU A 447 -1.12 -13.91 -11.07
CA LEU A 447 -2.06 -12.90 -10.62
C LEU A 447 -3.33 -12.98 -11.46
N PHE A 448 -4.48 -12.89 -10.80
CA PHE A 448 -5.77 -12.72 -11.47
C PHE A 448 -6.61 -11.64 -10.77
N VAL A 449 -7.47 -11.00 -11.55
CA VAL A 449 -8.33 -9.90 -11.09
C VAL A 449 -9.76 -10.14 -11.51
N MET A 450 -10.70 -9.94 -10.60
CA MET A 450 -12.15 -9.99 -10.85
C MET A 450 -12.79 -8.68 -10.41
N GLY A 451 -13.79 -8.21 -11.15
CA GLY A 451 -14.58 -7.03 -10.81
C GLY A 451 -14.02 -5.71 -11.36
N ALA A 452 -14.53 -4.60 -10.84
CA ALA A 452 -14.12 -3.25 -11.20
C ALA A 452 -12.80 -2.92 -10.53
N HIS A 453 -11.70 -3.42 -11.05
CA HIS A 453 -10.38 -3.08 -10.57
C HIS A 453 -9.97 -1.71 -11.11
N GLY A 454 -9.52 -0.82 -10.23
CA GLY A 454 -8.77 0.37 -10.64
C GLY A 454 -7.59 -0.08 -11.50
N ALA A 455 -7.47 0.46 -12.72
CA ALA A 455 -6.38 0.08 -13.62
C ALA A 455 -5.06 0.29 -12.88
N HIS A 456 -4.34 -0.80 -12.61
CA HIS A 456 -2.94 -0.65 -12.25
C HIS A 456 -2.28 0.17 -13.36
N PRO A 457 -1.44 1.15 -13.05
CA PRO A 457 -0.68 1.86 -14.07
C PRO A 457 0.29 0.88 -14.71
N PHE A 458 -0.15 0.21 -15.77
CA PHE A 458 0.65 -0.65 -16.62
C PHE A 458 1.50 0.18 -17.58
#